data_fa771ab669f582c7e3fe73cd547bf4c3
#
_entry.id   fa771ab669f582c7e3fe73cd547bf4c3
#
_cell.length_a   1.000
_cell.length_b   1.000
_cell.length_c   1.000
_cell.angle_alpha   90.00
_cell.angle_beta   90.00
_cell.angle_gamma   90.00
#
_symmetry.space_group_name_H-M   'P 1'
#
loop_
_entity.id
_entity.type
_entity.pdbx_description
1 polymer ?
#
loop_
_entity_poly.entity_id
_entity_poly.type
_entity_poly.pdbx_seq_one_letter_code
_entity_poly.pdbx_strand_id
1 'polypeptide(L)'
;LTTSWPELKLTSEILKEQWERLGARVNLEIINPAIIQQEYIRPRNYQTLLFGEVLSAEPDPFAFWHSSQKKDPGLNLSLYQNSDVDKLLEEARQEMNPEKRVEKYVEFQKELVDDIPAIFLYSPTYLYPVNKRIKGIEIDQIAIHSQRFSQIENWYINTKRIWK
;
A
#
# COMPACT_ATOMS: atom_id res chain seq x y z
N LEU A 1 -0.39 16.92 -3.34
CA LEU A 1 -0.30 16.81 -1.88
C LEU A 1 0.43 15.54 -1.46
N THR A 2 1.28 15.60 -0.45
CA THR A 2 1.93 14.44 0.18
C THR A 2 2.34 14.75 1.62
N THR A 3 2.94 13.76 2.31
CA THR A 3 3.47 13.91 3.67
C THR A 3 4.99 14.09 3.69
N SER A 4 5.54 14.56 4.80
CA SER A 4 6.96 14.86 4.99
C SER A 4 7.85 13.62 5.21
N TRP A 5 7.37 12.40 4.99
CA TRP A 5 8.21 11.22 4.99
C TRP A 5 9.27 11.30 3.88
N PRO A 6 10.55 11.02 4.17
CA PRO A 6 11.65 11.28 3.25
C PRO A 6 11.45 10.70 1.85
N GLU A 7 10.97 9.45 1.77
CA GLU A 7 10.74 8.74 0.51
C GLU A 7 9.63 9.40 -0.33
N LEU A 8 8.51 9.75 0.30
CA LEU A 8 7.39 10.39 -0.38
C LEU A 8 7.73 11.82 -0.78
N LYS A 9 8.47 12.55 0.05
CA LYS A 9 8.96 13.88 -0.28
C LYS A 9 9.84 13.85 -1.52
N LEU A 10 10.87 12.99 -1.53
CA LEU A 10 11.77 12.84 -2.69
C LEU A 10 11.01 12.43 -3.95
N THR A 11 10.11 11.46 -3.85
CA THR A 11 9.27 11.02 -4.96
C THR A 11 8.43 12.17 -5.51
N SER A 12 7.83 12.98 -4.64
CA SER A 12 7.00 14.11 -5.05
C SER A 12 7.79 15.21 -5.78
N GLU A 13 9.05 15.45 -5.37
CA GLU A 13 9.95 16.38 -6.04
C GLU A 13 10.31 15.90 -7.44
N ILE A 14 10.59 14.61 -7.61
CA ILE A 14 10.85 13.99 -8.92
C ILE A 14 9.62 14.07 -9.83
N LEU A 15 8.44 13.73 -9.31
CA LEU A 15 7.19 13.78 -10.07
C LEU A 15 6.85 15.21 -10.49
N LYS A 16 7.05 16.20 -9.61
CA LYS A 16 6.88 17.61 -9.94
C LYS A 16 7.76 18.00 -11.12
N GLU A 17 9.06 17.69 -11.09
CA GLU A 17 9.99 18.00 -12.17
C GLU A 17 9.55 17.35 -13.49
N GLN A 18 9.14 16.09 -13.47
CA GLN A 18 8.68 15.37 -14.66
C GLN A 18 7.42 16.00 -15.25
N TRP A 19 6.44 16.35 -14.42
CA TRP A 19 5.19 16.95 -14.88
C TRP A 19 5.38 18.38 -15.40
N GLU A 20 6.28 19.15 -14.77
CA GLU A 20 6.62 20.49 -15.25
C GLU A 20 7.31 20.47 -16.63
N ARG A 21 8.11 19.44 -16.93
CA ARG A 21 8.65 19.20 -18.28
C ARG A 21 7.57 18.91 -19.32
N LEU A 22 6.45 18.36 -18.92
CA LEU A 22 5.27 18.14 -19.78
C LEU A 22 4.36 19.35 -19.89
N GLY A 23 4.74 20.49 -19.27
CA GLY A 23 3.99 21.75 -19.32
C GLY A 23 2.94 21.90 -18.21
N ALA A 24 2.84 20.97 -17.26
CA ALA A 24 1.97 21.11 -16.10
C ALA A 24 2.56 22.12 -15.10
N ARG A 25 1.68 22.90 -14.45
CA ARG A 25 2.07 23.73 -13.29
C ARG A 25 1.78 22.96 -11.99
N VAL A 26 2.82 22.58 -11.27
CA VAL A 26 2.70 21.76 -10.05
C VAL A 26 2.98 22.59 -8.80
N ASN A 27 1.96 22.76 -7.95
CA ASN A 27 2.12 23.29 -6.60
C ASN A 27 2.25 22.11 -5.61
N LEU A 28 3.46 21.90 -5.10
CA LEU A 28 3.74 20.78 -4.19
C LEU A 28 3.48 21.20 -2.74
N GLU A 29 2.52 20.55 -2.10
CA GLU A 29 2.18 20.72 -0.69
C GLU A 29 2.65 19.50 0.11
N ILE A 30 3.58 19.73 1.06
CA ILE A 30 4.14 18.70 1.94
C ILE A 30 3.59 18.93 3.34
N ILE A 31 2.71 18.03 3.79
CA ILE A 31 1.93 18.16 5.01
C ILE A 31 2.51 17.30 6.13
N ASN A 32 2.40 17.77 7.36
CA ASN A 32 2.78 16.99 8.54
C ASN A 32 1.92 15.71 8.63
N PRO A 33 2.53 14.51 8.83
CA PRO A 33 1.78 13.26 8.95
C PRO A 33 0.70 13.27 10.04
N ALA A 34 0.86 14.07 11.09
CA ALA A 34 -0.12 14.14 12.18
C ALA A 34 -1.46 14.77 11.78
N ILE A 35 -1.45 15.65 10.78
CA ILE A 35 -2.65 16.42 10.40
C ILE A 35 -3.20 16.02 9.01
N ILE A 36 -2.39 15.44 8.14
CA ILE A 36 -2.79 15.12 6.77
C ILE A 36 -4.06 14.26 6.71
N GLN A 37 -4.19 13.33 7.66
CA GLN A 37 -5.34 12.43 7.71
C GLN A 37 -6.65 13.18 7.96
N GLN A 38 -6.66 14.10 8.89
CA GLN A 38 -7.90 14.79 9.30
C GLN A 38 -8.26 15.97 8.40
N GLU A 39 -7.27 16.73 7.96
CA GLU A 39 -7.51 17.98 7.24
C GLU A 39 -7.58 17.80 5.71
N TYR A 40 -6.99 16.72 5.19
CA TYR A 40 -6.90 16.52 3.74
C TYR A 40 -7.49 15.18 3.28
N ILE A 41 -7.09 14.06 3.88
CA ILE A 41 -7.51 12.73 3.40
C ILE A 41 -8.99 12.47 3.71
N ARG A 42 -9.42 12.65 4.94
CA ARG A 42 -10.84 12.44 5.33
C ARG A 42 -11.81 13.30 4.54
N PRO A 43 -11.62 14.62 4.42
CA PRO A 43 -12.51 15.46 3.62
C PRO A 43 -12.26 15.38 2.12
N ARG A 44 -11.25 14.61 1.65
CA ARG A 44 -10.83 14.52 0.24
C ARG A 44 -10.43 15.88 -0.34
N ASN A 45 -9.74 16.70 0.47
CA ASN A 45 -9.32 18.04 0.12
C ASN A 45 -7.95 18.06 -0.57
N TYR A 46 -7.89 17.54 -1.79
CA TYR A 46 -6.70 17.51 -2.65
C TYR A 46 -7.09 17.36 -4.12
N GLN A 47 -6.28 17.88 -5.02
CA GLN A 47 -6.40 17.64 -6.47
C GLN A 47 -5.68 16.35 -6.86
N THR A 48 -4.49 16.11 -6.29
CA THR A 48 -3.68 14.91 -6.47
C THR A 48 -3.05 14.55 -5.13
N LEU A 49 -3.06 13.28 -4.78
CA LEU A 49 -2.48 12.76 -3.54
C LEU A 49 -1.40 11.73 -3.86
N LEU A 50 -0.18 11.97 -3.39
CA LEU A 50 0.87 10.95 -3.34
C LEU A 50 0.88 10.34 -1.94
N PHE A 51 0.51 9.07 -1.85
CA PHE A 51 0.38 8.35 -0.59
C PHE A 51 0.67 6.87 -0.78
N GLY A 52 0.87 6.12 0.31
CA GLY A 52 1.09 4.68 0.28
C GLY A 52 -0.13 3.93 0.82
N GLU A 53 -0.42 2.79 0.22
CA GLU A 53 -1.39 1.83 0.71
C GLU A 53 -0.68 0.58 1.20
N VAL A 54 -1.15 0.00 2.30
CA VAL A 54 -0.64 -1.26 2.85
C VAL A 54 -1.76 -2.30 2.75
N LEU A 55 -1.54 -3.28 1.89
CA LEU A 55 -2.43 -4.43 1.78
C LEU A 55 -2.01 -5.51 2.78
N SER A 56 -3.00 -6.27 3.28
CA SER A 56 -2.74 -7.46 4.10
C SER A 56 -2.16 -8.60 3.26
N ALA A 57 -1.72 -9.70 3.91
CA ALA A 57 -1.25 -10.90 3.23
C ALA A 57 -2.35 -11.54 2.35
N GLU A 58 -3.62 -11.43 2.78
CA GLU A 58 -4.78 -11.69 1.93
C GLU A 58 -5.36 -10.35 1.49
N PRO A 59 -5.05 -9.89 0.29
CA PRO A 59 -5.49 -8.57 -0.17
C PRO A 59 -6.99 -8.55 -0.41
N ASP A 60 -7.65 -7.55 0.17
CA ASP A 60 -9.03 -7.20 -0.15
C ASP A 60 -9.07 -5.80 -0.76
N PRO A 61 -9.03 -5.69 -2.07
CA PRO A 61 -8.99 -4.40 -2.77
C PRO A 61 -10.30 -3.61 -2.69
N PHE A 62 -11.39 -4.20 -2.24
CA PHE A 62 -12.70 -3.54 -2.13
C PHE A 62 -12.64 -2.23 -1.32
N ALA A 63 -11.92 -2.22 -0.19
CA ALA A 63 -11.82 -1.03 0.66
C ALA A 63 -11.17 0.16 -0.04
N PHE A 64 -10.30 -0.09 -1.03
CA PHE A 64 -9.53 0.93 -1.74
C PHE A 64 -10.16 1.36 -3.06
N TRP A 65 -10.95 0.50 -3.70
CA TRP A 65 -11.38 0.73 -5.09
C TRP A 65 -12.88 0.70 -5.32
N HIS A 66 -13.68 0.09 -4.42
CA HIS A 66 -15.13 0.08 -4.57
C HIS A 66 -15.73 1.48 -4.39
N SER A 67 -16.71 1.85 -5.20
CA SER A 67 -17.32 3.18 -5.21
C SER A 67 -17.97 3.57 -3.87
N SER A 68 -18.49 2.60 -3.11
CA SER A 68 -19.06 2.83 -1.78
C SER A 68 -18.02 3.33 -0.76
N GLN A 69 -16.72 3.17 -1.03
CA GLN A 69 -15.62 3.51 -0.13
C GLN A 69 -15.03 4.90 -0.37
N LYS A 70 -15.68 5.75 -1.20
CA LYS A 70 -15.21 7.09 -1.53
C LYS A 70 -15.28 8.08 -0.37
N LYS A 71 -16.18 7.88 0.57
CA LYS A 71 -16.35 8.77 1.74
C LYS A 71 -15.68 8.17 2.97
N ASP A 72 -15.19 9.02 3.88
CA ASP A 72 -14.68 8.58 5.19
C ASP A 72 -15.73 7.72 5.92
N PRO A 73 -15.36 6.58 6.52
CA PRO A 73 -14.01 6.03 6.71
C PRO A 73 -13.47 5.16 5.56
N GLY A 74 -14.11 5.12 4.40
CA GLY A 74 -13.65 4.34 3.26
C GLY A 74 -12.28 4.80 2.74
N LEU A 75 -11.55 3.89 2.09
CA LEU A 75 -10.16 4.09 1.66
C LEU A 75 -10.00 4.33 0.16
N ASN A 76 -11.10 4.47 -0.58
CA ASN A 76 -11.04 4.86 -1.99
C ASN A 76 -10.64 6.34 -2.12
N LEU A 77 -9.34 6.59 -2.12
CA LEU A 77 -8.74 7.93 -2.11
C LEU A 77 -8.72 8.57 -3.49
N SER A 78 -8.79 7.77 -4.55
CA SER A 78 -8.90 8.26 -5.93
C SER A 78 -10.31 8.72 -6.29
N LEU A 79 -11.32 8.46 -5.44
CA LEU A 79 -12.73 8.67 -5.69
C LEU A 79 -13.24 7.91 -6.93
N TYR A 80 -12.55 6.82 -7.26
CA TYR A 80 -12.84 5.97 -8.41
C TYR A 80 -14.26 5.42 -8.35
N GLN A 81 -14.88 5.31 -9.51
CA GLN A 81 -16.21 4.77 -9.65
C GLN A 81 -16.35 4.09 -11.02
N ASN A 82 -16.54 2.79 -10.99
CA ASN A 82 -16.83 1.98 -12.15
C ASN A 82 -17.72 0.80 -11.71
N SER A 83 -18.91 0.68 -12.30
CA SER A 83 -19.91 -0.33 -11.92
C SER A 83 -19.46 -1.76 -12.18
N ASP A 84 -18.64 -1.98 -13.20
CA ASP A 84 -18.15 -3.32 -13.54
C ASP A 84 -17.06 -3.74 -12.56
N VAL A 85 -16.19 -2.80 -12.17
CA VAL A 85 -15.21 -3.00 -11.09
C VAL A 85 -15.88 -3.23 -9.75
N ASP A 86 -16.90 -2.46 -9.40
CA ASP A 86 -17.67 -2.66 -8.17
C ASP A 86 -18.22 -4.09 -8.10
N LYS A 87 -18.83 -4.56 -9.20
CA LYS A 87 -19.37 -5.91 -9.31
C LYS A 87 -18.29 -6.98 -9.18
N LEU A 88 -17.14 -6.83 -9.85
CA LEU A 88 -16.03 -7.78 -9.74
C LEU A 88 -15.51 -7.89 -8.31
N LEU A 89 -15.41 -6.77 -7.59
CA LEU A 89 -14.99 -6.73 -6.20
C LEU A 89 -15.99 -7.38 -5.25
N GLU A 90 -17.29 -7.16 -5.46
CA GLU A 90 -18.37 -7.80 -4.70
C GLU A 90 -18.38 -9.32 -4.91
N GLU A 91 -18.31 -9.76 -6.16
CA GLU A 91 -18.27 -11.17 -6.53
C GLU A 91 -17.02 -11.87 -6.00
N ALA A 92 -15.84 -11.22 -6.04
CA ALA A 92 -14.60 -11.78 -5.52
C ALA A 92 -14.68 -12.04 -4.01
N ARG A 93 -15.35 -11.16 -3.25
CA ARG A 93 -15.57 -11.35 -1.81
C ARG A 93 -16.50 -12.53 -1.48
N GLN A 94 -17.44 -12.83 -2.37
CA GLN A 94 -18.41 -13.94 -2.19
C GLN A 94 -17.85 -15.27 -2.73
N GLU A 95 -16.80 -15.24 -3.56
CA GLU A 95 -16.24 -16.44 -4.16
C GLU A 95 -15.42 -17.25 -3.15
N MET A 96 -15.87 -18.47 -2.89
CA MET A 96 -15.23 -19.39 -1.95
C MET A 96 -14.05 -20.14 -2.56
N ASN A 97 -14.03 -20.30 -3.90
CA ASN A 97 -12.93 -20.94 -4.59
C ASN A 97 -11.77 -19.96 -4.78
N PRO A 98 -10.57 -20.21 -4.19
CA PRO A 98 -9.45 -19.29 -4.29
C PRO A 98 -9.00 -19.00 -5.72
N GLU A 99 -9.01 -20.00 -6.61
CA GLU A 99 -8.58 -19.85 -8.00
C GLU A 99 -9.53 -18.91 -8.76
N LYS A 100 -10.82 -19.10 -8.63
CA LYS A 100 -11.85 -18.24 -9.26
C LYS A 100 -11.82 -16.83 -8.67
N ARG A 101 -11.54 -16.69 -7.39
CA ARG A 101 -11.37 -15.38 -6.76
C ARG A 101 -10.17 -14.62 -7.35
N VAL A 102 -9.06 -15.32 -7.60
CA VAL A 102 -7.88 -14.74 -8.27
C VAL A 102 -8.23 -14.30 -9.69
N GLU A 103 -8.99 -15.09 -10.47
CA GLU A 103 -9.44 -14.71 -11.81
C GLU A 103 -10.20 -13.37 -11.79
N LYS A 104 -11.14 -13.19 -10.84
CA LYS A 104 -11.87 -11.92 -10.67
C LYS A 104 -10.96 -10.75 -10.30
N TYR A 105 -9.96 -10.97 -9.46
CA TYR A 105 -8.97 -9.93 -9.15
C TYR A 105 -8.08 -9.58 -10.36
N VAL A 106 -7.77 -10.54 -11.24
CA VAL A 106 -7.05 -10.27 -12.49
C VAL A 106 -7.88 -9.42 -13.43
N GLU A 107 -9.19 -9.70 -13.57
CA GLU A 107 -10.10 -8.87 -14.37
C GLU A 107 -10.22 -7.45 -13.78
N PHE A 108 -10.45 -7.34 -12.49
CA PHE A 108 -10.46 -6.07 -11.78
C PHE A 108 -9.19 -5.25 -12.02
N GLN A 109 -8.01 -5.87 -11.95
CA GLN A 109 -6.74 -5.17 -12.17
C GLN A 109 -6.59 -4.64 -13.61
N LYS A 110 -7.11 -5.36 -14.61
CA LYS A 110 -7.09 -4.89 -16.00
C LYS A 110 -7.95 -3.65 -16.16
N GLU A 111 -9.20 -3.68 -15.69
CA GLU A 111 -10.11 -2.55 -15.73
C GLU A 111 -9.50 -1.33 -15.00
N LEU A 112 -8.92 -1.55 -13.82
CA LEU A 112 -8.29 -0.49 -13.04
C LEU A 112 -7.12 0.16 -13.77
N VAL A 113 -6.29 -0.64 -14.45
CA VAL A 113 -5.14 -0.13 -15.22
C VAL A 113 -5.61 0.62 -16.47
N ASP A 114 -6.66 0.16 -17.12
CA ASP A 114 -7.19 0.80 -18.32
C ASP A 114 -7.88 2.14 -18.00
N ASP A 115 -8.55 2.24 -16.85
CA ASP A 115 -9.21 3.49 -16.40
C ASP A 115 -8.24 4.51 -15.78
N ILE A 116 -7.06 4.08 -15.35
CA ILE A 116 -5.99 4.93 -14.76
C ILE A 116 -6.50 5.85 -13.62
N PRO A 117 -7.22 5.38 -12.61
CA PRO A 117 -7.64 6.23 -11.47
C PRO A 117 -6.47 6.58 -10.56
N ALA A 118 -5.36 5.88 -10.67
CA ALA A 118 -4.11 6.10 -9.95
C ALA A 118 -2.90 5.68 -10.78
N ILE A 119 -1.77 6.32 -10.51
CA ILE A 119 -0.46 5.96 -11.08
C ILE A 119 0.29 5.14 -10.03
N PHE A 120 0.49 3.84 -10.29
CA PHE A 120 1.27 2.96 -9.43
C PHE A 120 2.75 3.20 -9.67
N LEU A 121 3.48 3.60 -8.62
CA LEU A 121 4.88 3.99 -8.74
C LEU A 121 5.83 2.85 -8.37
N TYR A 122 5.80 2.42 -7.11
CA TYR A 122 6.68 1.37 -6.60
C TYR A 122 6.15 0.77 -5.30
N SER A 123 6.62 -0.43 -4.98
CA SER A 123 6.47 -1.04 -3.67
C SER A 123 7.84 -1.05 -2.97
N PRO A 124 7.99 -0.37 -1.83
CA PRO A 124 9.28 -0.30 -1.14
C PRO A 124 9.68 -1.67 -0.58
N THR A 125 10.97 -2.01 -0.71
CA THR A 125 11.52 -3.21 -0.10
C THR A 125 11.79 -2.96 1.39
N TYR A 126 11.22 -3.80 2.25
CA TYR A 126 11.51 -3.77 3.67
C TYR A 126 12.84 -4.46 3.97
N LEU A 127 13.82 -3.68 4.43
CA LEU A 127 15.13 -4.19 4.83
C LEU A 127 15.14 -4.50 6.32
N TYR A 128 15.38 -5.76 6.66
CA TYR A 128 15.48 -6.22 8.06
C TYR A 128 16.86 -6.86 8.33
N PRO A 129 17.87 -6.07 8.73
CA PRO A 129 19.18 -6.59 9.07
C PRO A 129 19.12 -7.40 10.38
N VAL A 130 19.61 -8.62 10.35
CA VAL A 130 19.63 -9.52 11.49
C VAL A 130 21.05 -9.98 11.77
N ASN A 131 21.41 -10.11 13.06
CA ASN A 131 22.70 -10.63 13.46
C ASN A 131 22.85 -12.10 13.02
N LYS A 132 23.97 -12.44 12.38
CA LYS A 132 24.27 -13.80 11.86
C LYS A 132 24.26 -14.91 12.93
N ARG A 133 24.34 -14.55 14.22
CA ARG A 133 24.23 -15.50 15.34
C ARG A 133 22.82 -16.01 15.55
N ILE A 134 21.80 -15.24 15.17
CA ILE A 134 20.40 -15.64 15.27
C ILE A 134 20.11 -16.64 14.14
N LYS A 135 19.55 -17.79 14.51
CA LYS A 135 19.17 -18.89 13.63
C LYS A 135 17.67 -19.17 13.75
N GLY A 136 17.11 -19.97 12.83
CA GLY A 136 15.69 -20.34 12.85
C GLY A 136 14.76 -19.23 12.34
N ILE A 137 15.29 -18.28 11.58
CA ILE A 137 14.46 -17.26 10.92
C ILE A 137 13.98 -17.84 9.59
N GLU A 138 12.71 -18.21 9.56
CA GLU A 138 12.04 -18.75 8.37
C GLU A 138 10.81 -17.89 8.12
N ILE A 139 10.97 -16.84 7.30
CA ILE A 139 9.89 -15.89 6.99
C ILE A 139 9.75 -15.85 5.47
N ASP A 140 8.62 -16.36 4.99
CA ASP A 140 8.34 -16.38 3.54
C ASP A 140 7.81 -15.04 3.05
N GLN A 141 7.00 -14.34 3.87
CA GLN A 141 6.36 -13.10 3.48
C GLN A 141 6.19 -12.15 4.67
N ILE A 142 6.45 -10.87 4.44
CA ILE A 142 6.20 -9.78 5.40
C ILE A 142 5.29 -8.75 4.73
N ALA A 143 4.00 -8.72 5.07
CA ALA A 143 3.08 -7.69 4.62
C ALA A 143 3.13 -6.44 5.53
N ILE A 144 3.31 -6.63 6.84
CA ILE A 144 3.49 -5.54 7.82
C ILE A 144 4.71 -5.80 8.70
N HIS A 145 5.32 -4.73 9.19
CA HIS A 145 6.60 -4.79 9.92
C HIS A 145 6.60 -5.71 11.14
N SER A 146 5.46 -5.89 11.83
CA SER A 146 5.35 -6.77 13.00
C SER A 146 5.47 -8.25 12.64
N GLN A 147 5.13 -8.65 11.42
CA GLN A 147 5.22 -10.04 10.97
C GLN A 147 6.65 -10.58 10.92
N ARG A 148 7.68 -9.71 10.95
CA ARG A 148 9.07 -10.17 11.11
C ARG A 148 9.30 -11.00 12.36
N PHE A 149 8.43 -10.91 13.33
CA PHE A 149 8.48 -11.69 14.59
C PHE A 149 7.47 -12.84 14.65
N SER A 150 6.77 -13.16 13.56
CA SER A 150 5.70 -14.18 13.52
C SER A 150 6.16 -15.56 13.98
N GLN A 151 7.45 -15.86 13.88
CA GLN A 151 8.04 -17.14 14.27
C GLN A 151 9.20 -16.95 15.28
N ILE A 152 9.11 -15.92 16.14
CA ILE A 152 10.18 -15.58 17.08
C ILE A 152 10.46 -16.71 18.08
N GLU A 153 9.50 -17.57 18.36
CA GLU A 153 9.63 -18.76 19.19
C GLU A 153 10.62 -19.79 18.62
N ASN A 154 10.85 -19.78 17.31
CA ASN A 154 11.78 -20.65 16.60
C ASN A 154 13.21 -20.09 16.56
N TRP A 155 13.41 -18.83 16.98
CA TRP A 155 14.70 -18.19 16.90
C TRP A 155 15.62 -18.65 18.02
N TYR A 156 16.86 -18.97 17.72
CA TYR A 156 17.84 -19.40 18.69
C TYR A 156 19.25 -18.89 18.39
N ILE A 157 20.10 -18.90 19.41
CA ILE A 157 21.54 -18.62 19.31
C ILE A 157 22.29 -19.84 19.83
N ASN A 158 23.24 -20.35 19.01
CA ASN A 158 24.12 -21.42 19.46
C ASN A 158 25.10 -20.86 20.51
N THR A 159 25.01 -21.37 21.74
CA THR A 159 25.89 -21.04 22.87
C THR A 159 26.77 -22.22 23.22
N LYS A 160 28.05 -21.95 23.57
CA LYS A 160 28.95 -22.98 24.18
C LYS A 160 29.06 -22.74 25.68
N ARG A 161 28.94 -23.82 26.47
CA ARG A 161 29.34 -23.74 27.88
C ARG A 161 30.85 -23.53 27.98
N ILE A 162 31.26 -22.46 28.61
CA ILE A 162 32.66 -22.17 28.93
C ILE A 162 32.78 -22.43 30.43
N TRP A 163 33.61 -23.43 30.81
CA TRP A 163 34.01 -23.61 32.19
C TRP A 163 34.96 -22.47 32.55
N LYS A 164 34.65 -21.76 33.65
CA LYS A 164 35.57 -20.79 34.27
C LYS A 164 36.56 -21.51 35.15
#